data_27eab48bc6768b962f5b481d92bd1f3d
#
_entry.id   27eab48bc6768b962f5b481d92bd1f3d
#
_cell.length_a   1.000
_cell.length_b   1.000
_cell.length_c   1.000
_cell.angle_alpha   90.00
_cell.angle_beta   90.00
_cell.angle_gamma   90.00
#
_symmetry.space_group_name_H-M   'P 1'
#
loop_
_entity.id
_entity.type
_entity.pdbx_description
1 polymer ?
#
loop_
_entity_poly.entity_id
_entity_poly.type
_entity_poly.pdbx_seq_one_letter_code
_entity_poly.pdbx_strand_id
1 'polypeptide(L)'
;MTDQVIDVTDLRRSYAGGFEAVRGTSFTVGRGELFALLGTNGAGKTSTLEVLEGLARPTGGTVRVLGHDPYRERAAVRPRTGVMLQEGGFPSELTVDETARMWAGCTSGARPAADVLASVGLGGRGGVRVKQLSGGEKRRLDLAMALIGDPEVLFLDEPTTGLDAEGRRETWDLVRALRDRGTTVLLTTHYLEEAEQLADRLAILHEGRIAATGRVADVVASQPSQISFELPEGYFPGDLPPLAPLGVTGHDVQGRTVRLRTDELQRAATALLTWAEGAGVALRRLDVRAASLEEAFLQIAKDATNEKETVR
;
A
#
# COMPACT_ATOMS: atom_id res chain seq x y z
N MET A 1 -9.14 13.51 -20.67
CA MET A 1 -10.00 12.88 -19.66
C MET A 1 -9.32 11.58 -19.32
N THR A 2 -8.79 11.40 -18.12
CA THR A 2 -8.24 10.12 -17.66
C THR A 2 -9.38 9.09 -17.67
N ASP A 3 -9.18 7.98 -18.37
CA ASP A 3 -10.13 6.87 -18.43
C ASP A 3 -10.14 6.19 -17.04
N GLN A 4 -11.07 6.62 -16.18
CA GLN A 4 -11.22 6.11 -14.81
C GLN A 4 -11.95 4.77 -14.87
N VAL A 5 -11.32 3.73 -14.32
CA VAL A 5 -11.90 2.38 -14.27
C VAL A 5 -12.49 2.04 -12.90
N ILE A 6 -12.04 2.71 -11.84
CA ILE A 6 -12.64 2.64 -10.51
C ILE A 6 -12.99 4.06 -10.07
N ASP A 7 -14.23 4.25 -9.62
CA ASP A 7 -14.73 5.51 -9.07
C ASP A 7 -15.47 5.23 -7.76
N VAL A 8 -15.01 5.85 -6.70
CA VAL A 8 -15.55 5.73 -5.35
C VAL A 8 -15.90 7.12 -4.83
N THR A 9 -17.16 7.34 -4.50
CA THR A 9 -17.67 8.62 -4.01
C THR A 9 -18.43 8.43 -2.70
N ASP A 10 -17.96 9.07 -1.63
CA ASP A 10 -18.53 9.06 -0.26
C ASP A 10 -18.87 7.64 0.24
N LEU A 11 -18.02 6.65 -0.08
CA LEU A 11 -18.28 5.26 0.29
C LEU A 11 -18.37 5.12 1.81
N ARG A 12 -19.48 4.50 2.26
CA ARG A 12 -19.72 4.12 3.64
C ARG A 12 -20.01 2.63 3.75
N ARG A 13 -19.45 2.01 4.77
CA ARG A 13 -19.70 0.60 5.09
C ARG A 13 -19.83 0.41 6.59
N SER A 14 -21.04 0.03 7.01
CA SER A 14 -21.34 -0.32 8.41
C SER A 14 -21.72 -1.80 8.52
N TYR A 15 -21.36 -2.41 9.64
CA TYR A 15 -21.69 -3.78 10.00
C TYR A 15 -22.80 -3.83 11.03
N ALA A 16 -23.37 -5.02 11.22
CA ALA A 16 -24.34 -5.27 12.28
C ALA A 16 -23.74 -4.84 13.65
N GLY A 17 -24.53 -4.13 14.46
CA GLY A 17 -24.04 -3.55 15.72
C GLY A 17 -23.54 -2.10 15.62
N GLY A 18 -23.64 -1.46 14.43
CA GLY A 18 -23.37 -0.03 14.25
C GLY A 18 -21.90 0.34 14.04
N PHE A 19 -21.00 -0.65 13.97
CA PHE A 19 -19.59 -0.37 13.64
C PHE A 19 -19.46 0.07 12.18
N GLU A 20 -19.01 1.30 11.97
CA GLU A 20 -18.76 1.88 10.64
C GLU A 20 -17.27 1.73 10.29
N ALA A 21 -16.98 0.78 9.40
CA ALA A 21 -15.63 0.45 8.95
C ALA A 21 -15.11 1.40 7.88
N VAL A 22 -15.99 1.96 7.04
CA VAL A 22 -15.66 2.96 6.01
C VAL A 22 -16.59 4.15 6.17
N ARG A 23 -16.02 5.36 6.26
CA ARG A 23 -16.68 6.56 6.76
C ARG A 23 -16.63 7.71 5.76
N GLY A 24 -17.07 7.49 4.52
CA GLY A 24 -17.12 8.52 3.49
C GLY A 24 -15.80 8.65 2.73
N THR A 25 -15.25 7.54 2.23
CA THR A 25 -14.03 7.55 1.41
C THR A 25 -14.36 7.88 -0.04
N SER A 26 -13.50 8.68 -0.69
CA SER A 26 -13.61 9.01 -2.11
C SER A 26 -12.26 8.94 -2.78
N PHE A 27 -12.16 8.20 -3.89
CA PHE A 27 -10.94 8.11 -4.71
C PHE A 27 -11.28 7.55 -6.10
N THR A 28 -10.34 7.71 -7.02
CA THR A 28 -10.47 7.18 -8.38
C THR A 28 -9.19 6.44 -8.77
N VAL A 29 -9.32 5.43 -9.64
CA VAL A 29 -8.18 4.71 -10.24
C VAL A 29 -8.29 4.76 -11.74
N GLY A 30 -7.21 5.16 -12.40
CA GLY A 30 -7.08 5.24 -13.85
C GLY A 30 -6.82 3.86 -14.48
N ARG A 31 -7.05 3.75 -15.79
CA ARG A 31 -6.71 2.53 -16.54
C ARG A 31 -5.22 2.30 -16.58
N GLY A 32 -4.78 1.07 -16.32
CA GLY A 32 -3.37 0.68 -16.29
C GLY A 32 -2.59 1.25 -15.10
N GLU A 33 -3.29 1.88 -14.14
CA GLU A 33 -2.70 2.41 -12.91
C GLU A 33 -2.54 1.30 -11.86
N LEU A 34 -1.45 1.35 -11.10
CA LEU A 34 -1.30 0.60 -9.86
C LEU A 34 -1.58 1.54 -8.68
N PHE A 35 -2.73 1.31 -8.04
CA PHE A 35 -3.18 2.11 -6.90
C PHE A 35 -3.09 1.30 -5.60
N ALA A 36 -2.45 1.88 -4.57
CA ALA A 36 -2.34 1.25 -3.26
C ALA A 36 -3.31 1.89 -2.24
N LEU A 37 -4.09 1.08 -1.57
CA LEU A 37 -4.86 1.48 -0.39
C LEU A 37 -4.07 1.06 0.86
N LEU A 38 -3.35 2.01 1.43
CA LEU A 38 -2.46 1.83 2.56
C LEU A 38 -3.19 2.11 3.88
N GLY A 39 -2.93 1.35 4.93
CA GLY A 39 -3.49 1.61 6.25
C GLY A 39 -3.16 0.51 7.25
N THR A 40 -3.28 0.82 8.54
CA THR A 40 -3.14 -0.17 9.61
C THR A 40 -4.23 -1.23 9.57
N ASN A 41 -4.06 -2.30 10.34
CA ASN A 41 -5.13 -3.29 10.52
C ASN A 41 -6.36 -2.63 11.16
N GLY A 42 -7.54 -2.96 10.62
CA GLY A 42 -8.79 -2.33 11.06
C GLY A 42 -9.08 -0.94 10.46
N ALA A 43 -8.21 -0.40 9.58
CA ALA A 43 -8.44 0.89 8.94
C ALA A 43 -9.62 0.91 7.94
N GLY A 44 -10.15 -0.26 7.54
CA GLY A 44 -11.27 -0.38 6.59
C GLY A 44 -10.85 -0.81 5.18
N LYS A 45 -9.59 -1.23 4.97
CA LYS A 45 -9.06 -1.66 3.65
C LYS A 45 -9.89 -2.80 3.03
N THR A 46 -9.95 -3.93 3.72
CA THR A 46 -10.72 -5.11 3.26
C THR A 46 -12.19 -4.81 3.08
N SER A 47 -12.80 -4.01 3.99
CA SER A 47 -14.19 -3.59 3.86
C SER A 47 -14.46 -2.72 2.62
N THR A 48 -13.48 -1.89 2.25
CA THR A 48 -13.52 -1.11 1.00
C THR A 48 -13.41 -2.05 -0.20
N LEU A 49 -12.45 -2.97 -0.16
CA LEU A 49 -12.19 -3.93 -1.23
C LEU A 49 -13.40 -4.85 -1.50
N GLU A 50 -14.04 -5.40 -0.45
CA GLU A 50 -15.25 -6.20 -0.56
C GLU A 50 -16.39 -5.50 -1.32
N VAL A 51 -16.50 -4.17 -1.15
CA VAL A 51 -17.51 -3.39 -1.89
C VAL A 51 -17.11 -3.22 -3.36
N LEU A 52 -15.85 -2.97 -3.64
CA LEU A 52 -15.30 -2.85 -5.02
C LEU A 52 -15.42 -4.17 -5.80
N GLU A 53 -15.23 -5.29 -5.14
CA GLU A 53 -15.39 -6.66 -5.70
C GLU A 53 -16.85 -7.06 -5.88
N GLY A 54 -17.79 -6.25 -5.38
CA GLY A 54 -19.21 -6.56 -5.39
C GLY A 54 -19.60 -7.72 -4.47
N LEU A 55 -18.81 -8.02 -3.46
CA LEU A 55 -19.10 -9.00 -2.41
C LEU A 55 -20.02 -8.40 -1.33
N ALA A 56 -19.86 -7.11 -1.04
CA ALA A 56 -20.66 -6.40 -0.05
C ALA A 56 -21.39 -5.19 -0.66
N ARG A 57 -22.54 -4.83 -0.08
CA ARG A 57 -23.24 -3.59 -0.43
C ARG A 57 -22.65 -2.41 0.34
N PRO A 58 -22.45 -1.23 -0.28
CA PRO A 58 -22.21 -0.02 0.47
C PRO A 58 -23.44 0.32 1.33
N THR A 59 -23.24 0.91 2.50
CA THR A 59 -24.33 1.47 3.34
C THR A 59 -24.59 2.94 2.98
N GLY A 60 -23.68 3.59 2.26
CA GLY A 60 -23.82 4.94 1.71
C GLY A 60 -22.79 5.18 0.61
N GLY A 61 -22.99 6.24 -0.15
CA GLY A 61 -22.15 6.59 -1.28
C GLY A 61 -22.36 5.73 -2.52
N THR A 62 -21.47 5.90 -3.50
CA THR A 62 -21.52 5.18 -4.78
C THR A 62 -20.17 4.60 -5.16
N VAL A 63 -20.19 3.44 -5.80
CA VAL A 63 -19.00 2.76 -6.33
C VAL A 63 -19.26 2.33 -7.76
N ARG A 64 -18.30 2.55 -8.63
CA ARG A 64 -18.30 2.04 -10.00
C ARG A 64 -16.97 1.38 -10.33
N VAL A 65 -17.06 0.22 -10.95
CA VAL A 65 -15.91 -0.52 -11.50
C VAL A 65 -16.20 -0.76 -12.97
N LEU A 66 -15.31 -0.31 -13.85
CA LEU A 66 -15.51 -0.36 -15.31
C LEU A 66 -16.83 0.30 -15.76
N GLY A 67 -17.25 1.37 -15.03
CA GLY A 67 -18.49 2.11 -15.29
C GLY A 67 -19.77 1.50 -14.69
N HIS A 68 -19.71 0.33 -14.04
CA HIS A 68 -20.84 -0.43 -13.51
C HIS A 68 -20.84 -0.47 -11.98
N ASP A 69 -22.03 -0.64 -11.37
CA ASP A 69 -22.16 -0.96 -9.95
C ASP A 69 -21.75 -2.43 -9.72
N PRO A 70 -20.64 -2.70 -9.01
CA PRO A 70 -20.08 -4.05 -8.92
C PRO A 70 -20.99 -5.03 -8.15
N TYR A 71 -21.86 -4.53 -7.28
CA TYR A 71 -22.81 -5.37 -6.56
C TYR A 71 -24.08 -5.67 -7.36
N ARG A 72 -24.63 -4.70 -8.06
CA ARG A 72 -25.90 -4.83 -8.80
C ARG A 72 -25.70 -5.39 -10.20
N GLU A 73 -24.57 -5.04 -10.85
CA GLU A 73 -24.27 -5.38 -12.24
C GLU A 73 -23.11 -6.40 -12.33
N ARG A 74 -23.14 -7.41 -11.44
CA ARG A 74 -22.07 -8.42 -11.32
C ARG A 74 -21.70 -9.11 -12.62
N ALA A 75 -22.67 -9.35 -13.49
CA ALA A 75 -22.45 -10.01 -14.78
C ALA A 75 -21.61 -9.15 -15.74
N ALA A 76 -21.62 -7.82 -15.60
CA ALA A 76 -20.81 -6.91 -16.39
C ALA A 76 -19.38 -6.73 -15.80
N VAL A 77 -19.22 -6.87 -14.48
CA VAL A 77 -17.97 -6.59 -13.77
C VAL A 77 -17.13 -7.86 -13.59
N ARG A 78 -17.67 -8.93 -13.03
CA ARG A 78 -16.92 -10.13 -12.63
C ARG A 78 -16.09 -10.80 -13.72
N PRO A 79 -16.55 -10.92 -14.97
CA PRO A 79 -15.74 -11.53 -16.02
C PRO A 79 -14.50 -10.72 -16.40
N ARG A 80 -14.46 -9.45 -16.02
CA ARG A 80 -13.41 -8.49 -16.35
C ARG A 80 -12.52 -8.14 -15.15
N THR A 81 -12.78 -8.76 -14.00
CA THR A 81 -12.04 -8.51 -12.74
C THR A 81 -11.44 -9.79 -12.21
N GLY A 82 -10.22 -9.70 -11.67
CA GLY A 82 -9.56 -10.73 -10.91
C GLY A 82 -9.49 -10.34 -9.44
N VAL A 83 -9.59 -11.32 -8.56
CA VAL A 83 -9.57 -11.09 -7.10
C VAL A 83 -8.62 -12.07 -6.45
N MET A 84 -7.69 -11.55 -5.67
CA MET A 84 -6.81 -12.30 -4.79
C MET A 84 -7.12 -11.90 -3.34
N LEU A 85 -7.72 -12.81 -2.60
CA LEU A 85 -8.11 -12.58 -1.21
C LEU A 85 -6.91 -12.66 -0.26
N GLN A 86 -7.05 -12.08 0.93
CA GLN A 86 -6.02 -12.13 1.98
C GLN A 86 -5.69 -13.57 2.37
N GLU A 87 -6.69 -14.43 2.52
CA GLU A 87 -6.54 -15.86 2.74
C GLU A 87 -7.16 -16.62 1.58
N GLY A 88 -6.34 -17.30 0.79
CA GLY A 88 -6.76 -18.21 -0.26
C GLY A 88 -7.12 -19.58 0.33
N GLY A 89 -8.17 -20.19 -0.20
CA GLY A 89 -8.63 -21.53 0.22
C GLY A 89 -8.74 -22.48 -0.96
N PHE A 90 -7.68 -23.21 -1.29
CA PHE A 90 -7.74 -24.27 -2.29
C PHE A 90 -7.85 -25.64 -1.66
N PRO A 91 -8.54 -26.59 -2.30
CA PRO A 91 -8.54 -27.98 -1.86
C PRO A 91 -7.12 -28.51 -1.79
N SER A 92 -6.69 -28.88 -0.58
CA SER A 92 -5.30 -29.25 -0.27
C SER A 92 -4.82 -30.49 -1.01
N GLU A 93 -5.73 -31.39 -1.39
CA GLU A 93 -5.43 -32.67 -2.06
C GLU A 93 -5.30 -32.56 -3.57
N LEU A 94 -5.84 -31.51 -4.19
CA LEU A 94 -5.67 -31.26 -5.61
C LEU A 94 -4.22 -30.88 -5.92
N THR A 95 -3.79 -31.21 -7.13
CA THR A 95 -2.54 -30.70 -7.68
C THR A 95 -2.72 -29.26 -8.18
N VAL A 96 -1.62 -28.56 -8.41
CA VAL A 96 -1.62 -27.20 -8.99
C VAL A 96 -2.38 -27.18 -10.34
N ASP A 97 -2.13 -28.15 -11.19
CA ASP A 97 -2.81 -28.30 -12.48
C ASP A 97 -4.30 -28.58 -12.36
N GLU A 98 -4.69 -29.46 -11.44
CA GLU A 98 -6.11 -29.76 -11.19
C GLU A 98 -6.84 -28.55 -10.64
N THR A 99 -6.20 -27.81 -9.74
CA THR A 99 -6.74 -26.56 -9.19
C THR A 99 -6.94 -25.52 -10.27
N ALA A 100 -5.93 -25.30 -11.12
CA ALA A 100 -5.99 -24.33 -12.20
C ALA A 100 -7.06 -24.70 -13.25
N ARG A 101 -7.16 -25.98 -13.63
CA ARG A 101 -8.20 -26.46 -14.57
C ARG A 101 -9.60 -26.33 -13.98
N MET A 102 -9.79 -26.65 -12.70
CA MET A 102 -11.05 -26.47 -12.01
C MET A 102 -11.50 -25.00 -12.05
N TRP A 103 -10.57 -24.06 -11.74
CA TRP A 103 -10.83 -22.62 -11.75
C TRP A 103 -11.13 -22.11 -13.16
N ALA A 104 -10.35 -22.55 -14.16
CA ALA A 104 -10.62 -22.24 -15.56
C ALA A 104 -12.00 -22.71 -16.02
N GLY A 105 -12.44 -23.89 -15.57
CA GLY A 105 -13.78 -24.42 -15.88
C GLY A 105 -14.93 -23.59 -15.30
N CYS A 106 -14.68 -22.79 -14.27
CA CYS A 106 -15.64 -21.89 -13.64
C CYS A 106 -15.54 -20.45 -14.16
N THR A 107 -14.56 -20.13 -15.03
CA THR A 107 -14.26 -18.78 -15.51
C THR A 107 -14.57 -18.65 -16.98
N SER A 108 -15.43 -17.69 -17.35
CA SER A 108 -15.73 -17.40 -18.76
C SER A 108 -14.53 -16.77 -19.44
N GLY A 109 -14.16 -17.27 -20.63
CA GLY A 109 -13.01 -16.74 -21.39
C GLY A 109 -11.65 -17.03 -20.73
N ALA A 110 -11.58 -18.08 -19.91
CA ALA A 110 -10.34 -18.45 -19.22
C ALA A 110 -9.20 -18.69 -20.18
N ARG A 111 -8.01 -18.18 -19.84
CA ARG A 111 -6.74 -18.49 -20.50
C ARG A 111 -6.35 -19.95 -20.22
N PRO A 112 -5.51 -20.56 -21.07
CA PRO A 112 -4.97 -21.89 -20.81
C PRO A 112 -4.29 -21.93 -19.43
N ALA A 113 -4.70 -22.88 -18.56
CA ALA A 113 -4.19 -22.97 -17.19
C ALA A 113 -2.66 -23.08 -17.12
N ALA A 114 -2.06 -23.83 -18.07
CA ALA A 114 -0.60 -23.98 -18.16
C ALA A 114 0.13 -22.66 -18.40
N ASP A 115 -0.42 -21.79 -19.24
CA ASP A 115 0.18 -20.48 -19.58
C ASP A 115 0.12 -19.54 -18.37
N VAL A 116 -1.01 -19.56 -17.63
CA VAL A 116 -1.19 -18.75 -16.43
C VAL A 116 -0.25 -19.23 -15.33
N LEU A 117 -0.14 -20.54 -15.09
CA LEU A 117 0.80 -21.10 -14.12
C LEU A 117 2.26 -20.77 -14.47
N ALA A 118 2.61 -20.83 -15.74
CA ALA A 118 3.95 -20.45 -16.19
C ALA A 118 4.22 -18.96 -15.94
N SER A 119 3.23 -18.08 -16.14
CA SER A 119 3.38 -16.63 -15.95
C SER A 119 3.65 -16.21 -14.49
N VAL A 120 3.30 -17.06 -13.52
CA VAL A 120 3.56 -16.84 -12.10
C VAL A 120 4.69 -17.74 -11.54
N GLY A 121 5.48 -18.39 -12.43
CA GLY A 121 6.61 -19.23 -12.01
C GLY A 121 6.22 -20.61 -11.46
N LEU A 122 5.01 -21.10 -11.74
CA LEU A 122 4.52 -22.41 -11.31
C LEU A 122 4.45 -23.45 -12.44
N GLY A 123 4.98 -23.17 -13.65
CA GLY A 123 4.90 -24.07 -14.81
C GLY A 123 5.52 -25.45 -14.59
N GLY A 124 6.56 -25.55 -13.75
CA GLY A 124 7.18 -26.84 -13.37
C GLY A 124 6.54 -27.53 -12.18
N ARG A 125 5.49 -26.97 -11.55
CA ARG A 125 4.88 -27.43 -10.32
C ARG A 125 3.50 -28.07 -10.50
N GLY A 126 3.04 -28.24 -11.74
CA GLY A 126 1.68 -28.71 -12.08
C GLY A 126 1.24 -29.98 -11.38
N GLY A 127 2.13 -30.98 -11.25
CA GLY A 127 1.85 -32.26 -10.58
C GLY A 127 1.97 -32.24 -9.05
N VAL A 128 2.37 -31.11 -8.43
CA VAL A 128 2.54 -31.00 -6.98
C VAL A 128 1.21 -30.69 -6.31
N ARG A 129 0.91 -31.37 -5.19
CA ARG A 129 -0.34 -31.08 -4.43
C ARG A 129 -0.24 -29.75 -3.71
N VAL A 130 -1.37 -29.03 -3.62
CA VAL A 130 -1.46 -27.70 -2.97
C VAL A 130 -0.93 -27.73 -1.53
N LYS A 131 -1.19 -28.80 -0.76
CA LYS A 131 -0.66 -28.94 0.61
C LYS A 131 0.88 -29.00 0.71
N GLN A 132 1.55 -29.35 -0.39
CA GLN A 132 3.01 -29.49 -0.46
C GLN A 132 3.70 -28.20 -0.93
N LEU A 133 2.93 -27.19 -1.35
CA LEU A 133 3.46 -25.91 -1.75
C LEU A 133 3.96 -25.10 -0.55
N SER A 134 5.06 -24.37 -0.74
CA SER A 134 5.50 -23.34 0.20
C SER A 134 4.47 -22.19 0.29
N GLY A 135 4.58 -21.31 1.28
CA GLY A 135 3.73 -20.14 1.41
C GLY A 135 3.78 -19.25 0.16
N GLY A 136 4.98 -19.01 -0.38
CA GLY A 136 5.16 -18.23 -1.60
C GLY A 136 4.56 -18.90 -2.84
N GLU A 137 4.72 -20.21 -2.99
CA GLU A 137 4.08 -20.95 -4.09
C GLU A 137 2.56 -20.94 -4.00
N LYS A 138 1.99 -21.03 -2.79
CA LYS A 138 0.53 -20.88 -2.60
C LYS A 138 0.07 -19.49 -2.99
N ARG A 139 0.80 -18.46 -2.61
CA ARG A 139 0.47 -17.07 -2.95
C ARG A 139 0.56 -16.82 -4.46
N ARG A 140 1.54 -17.40 -5.15
CA ARG A 140 1.62 -17.39 -6.62
C ARG A 140 0.46 -18.16 -7.27
N LEU A 141 -0.01 -19.24 -6.65
CA LEU A 141 -1.21 -19.95 -7.13
C LEU A 141 -2.47 -19.09 -6.96
N ASP A 142 -2.64 -18.38 -5.83
CA ASP A 142 -3.72 -17.42 -5.63
C ASP A 142 -3.73 -16.35 -6.74
N LEU A 143 -2.57 -15.77 -7.02
CA LEU A 143 -2.41 -14.79 -8.09
C LEU A 143 -2.73 -15.39 -9.46
N ALA A 144 -2.28 -16.62 -9.75
CA ALA A 144 -2.62 -17.31 -11.00
C ALA A 144 -4.14 -17.47 -11.17
N MET A 145 -4.85 -17.81 -10.11
CA MET A 145 -6.32 -17.95 -10.17
C MET A 145 -7.01 -16.62 -10.41
N ALA A 146 -6.51 -15.53 -9.83
CA ALA A 146 -7.00 -14.19 -10.11
C ALA A 146 -6.78 -13.75 -11.56
N LEU A 147 -5.72 -14.26 -12.21
CA LEU A 147 -5.33 -13.92 -13.58
C LEU A 147 -5.97 -14.80 -14.67
N ILE A 148 -6.63 -15.89 -14.29
CA ILE A 148 -7.06 -16.90 -15.27
C ILE A 148 -8.10 -16.37 -16.25
N GLY A 149 -8.90 -15.36 -15.85
CA GLY A 149 -9.89 -14.70 -16.68
C GLY A 149 -9.37 -13.53 -17.53
N ASP A 150 -8.07 -13.31 -17.57
CA ASP A 150 -7.42 -12.16 -18.23
C ASP A 150 -8.05 -10.81 -17.84
N PRO A 151 -8.03 -10.44 -16.55
CA PRO A 151 -8.79 -9.32 -16.02
C PRO A 151 -8.25 -7.97 -16.48
N GLU A 152 -9.16 -7.01 -16.73
CA GLU A 152 -8.82 -5.60 -16.93
C GLU A 152 -8.48 -4.90 -15.60
N VAL A 153 -9.11 -5.35 -14.50
CA VAL A 153 -8.88 -4.84 -13.14
C VAL A 153 -8.56 -6.00 -12.22
N LEU A 154 -7.48 -5.89 -11.48
CA LEU A 154 -7.01 -6.87 -10.52
C LEU A 154 -7.06 -6.28 -9.10
N PHE A 155 -7.81 -6.92 -8.21
CA PHE A 155 -7.86 -6.61 -6.79
C PHE A 155 -6.95 -7.56 -6.01
N LEU A 156 -6.06 -7.00 -5.18
CA LEU A 156 -5.09 -7.76 -4.40
C LEU A 156 -5.21 -7.36 -2.91
N ASP A 157 -5.75 -8.25 -2.08
CA ASP A 157 -5.82 -8.00 -0.63
C ASP A 157 -4.55 -8.53 0.05
N GLU A 158 -3.68 -7.61 0.47
CA GLU A 158 -2.41 -7.87 1.15
C GLU A 158 -1.56 -8.97 0.47
N PRO A 159 -1.16 -8.79 -0.80
CA PRO A 159 -0.61 -9.85 -1.65
C PRO A 159 0.68 -10.48 -1.14
N THR A 160 1.44 -9.80 -0.28
CA THR A 160 2.74 -10.28 0.21
C THR A 160 2.76 -10.65 1.68
N THR A 161 1.61 -10.62 2.35
CA THR A 161 1.52 -11.01 3.77
C THR A 161 1.94 -12.45 3.97
N GLY A 162 2.83 -12.67 4.96
CA GLY A 162 3.37 -13.98 5.30
C GLY A 162 4.51 -14.49 4.40
N LEU A 163 4.96 -13.68 3.43
CA LEU A 163 6.11 -14.01 2.59
C LEU A 163 7.43 -13.50 3.20
N ASP A 164 8.50 -14.23 2.94
CA ASP A 164 9.86 -13.75 3.18
C ASP A 164 10.27 -12.64 2.20
N ALA A 165 11.44 -12.06 2.38
CA ALA A 165 11.90 -10.93 1.57
C ALA A 165 12.06 -11.29 0.08
N GLU A 166 12.44 -12.52 -0.25
CA GLU A 166 12.58 -12.99 -1.62
C GLU A 166 11.21 -13.18 -2.27
N GLY A 167 10.31 -13.89 -1.61
CA GLY A 167 8.93 -14.09 -2.09
C GLY A 167 8.16 -12.78 -2.29
N ARG A 168 8.40 -11.76 -1.44
CA ARG A 168 7.82 -10.42 -1.64
C ARG A 168 8.33 -9.79 -2.93
N ARG A 169 9.65 -9.79 -3.17
CA ARG A 169 10.25 -9.22 -4.39
C ARG A 169 9.73 -9.90 -5.65
N GLU A 170 9.69 -11.24 -5.65
CA GLU A 170 9.13 -11.99 -6.77
C GLU A 170 7.67 -11.63 -7.05
N THR A 171 6.85 -11.47 -6.00
CA THR A 171 5.45 -11.05 -6.13
C THR A 171 5.35 -9.62 -6.67
N TRP A 172 6.18 -8.69 -6.21
CA TRP A 172 6.23 -7.32 -6.73
C TRP A 172 6.60 -7.27 -8.21
N ASP A 173 7.58 -8.07 -8.64
CA ASP A 173 7.98 -8.15 -10.04
C ASP A 173 6.85 -8.67 -10.94
N LEU A 174 6.09 -9.67 -10.47
CA LEU A 174 4.90 -10.16 -11.14
C LEU A 174 3.82 -9.08 -11.26
N VAL A 175 3.53 -8.36 -10.17
CA VAL A 175 2.52 -7.28 -10.17
C VAL A 175 2.93 -6.12 -11.07
N ARG A 176 4.22 -5.71 -11.07
CA ARG A 176 4.74 -4.71 -12.02
C ARG A 176 4.56 -5.16 -13.48
N ALA A 177 4.92 -6.40 -13.79
CA ALA A 177 4.77 -6.94 -15.14
C ALA A 177 3.30 -6.99 -15.61
N LEU A 178 2.33 -7.14 -14.69
CA LEU A 178 0.90 -7.06 -15.00
C LEU A 178 0.49 -5.63 -15.33
N ARG A 179 0.88 -4.65 -14.50
CA ARG A 179 0.64 -3.23 -14.75
C ARG A 179 1.25 -2.80 -16.09
N ASP A 180 2.49 -3.17 -16.37
CA ASP A 180 3.21 -2.79 -17.58
C ASP A 180 2.55 -3.37 -18.86
N ARG A 181 1.74 -4.41 -18.73
CA ARG A 181 0.88 -4.95 -19.79
C ARG A 181 -0.49 -4.26 -19.90
N GLY A 182 -0.76 -3.28 -19.04
CA GLY A 182 -1.98 -2.48 -19.07
C GLY A 182 -3.08 -2.96 -18.11
N THR A 183 -2.83 -3.97 -17.28
CA THR A 183 -3.78 -4.36 -16.22
C THR A 183 -3.85 -3.27 -15.17
N THR A 184 -5.04 -2.80 -14.82
CA THR A 184 -5.23 -1.90 -13.69
C THR A 184 -5.18 -2.70 -12.40
N VAL A 185 -4.39 -2.28 -11.42
CA VAL A 185 -4.24 -2.98 -10.16
C VAL A 185 -4.64 -2.09 -9.00
N LEU A 186 -5.53 -2.58 -8.14
CA LEU A 186 -5.77 -2.00 -6.82
C LEU A 186 -5.31 -3.00 -5.77
N LEU A 187 -4.32 -2.62 -4.98
CA LEU A 187 -3.84 -3.44 -3.86
C LEU A 187 -4.12 -2.79 -2.52
N THR A 188 -4.40 -3.60 -1.53
CA THR A 188 -4.37 -3.17 -0.13
C THR A 188 -3.07 -3.62 0.50
N THR A 189 -2.52 -2.81 1.39
CA THR A 189 -1.33 -3.19 2.15
C THR A 189 -1.22 -2.42 3.47
N HIS A 190 -0.51 -3.00 4.41
CA HIS A 190 -0.01 -2.31 5.60
C HIS A 190 1.53 -2.16 5.55
N TYR A 191 2.18 -2.67 4.50
CA TYR A 191 3.61 -2.51 4.26
C TYR A 191 3.88 -1.26 3.43
N LEU A 192 4.54 -0.28 4.04
CA LEU A 192 4.90 0.99 3.40
C LEU A 192 5.84 0.77 2.20
N GLU A 193 6.83 -0.11 2.37
CA GLU A 193 7.77 -0.47 1.32
C GLU A 193 7.06 -1.01 0.06
N GLU A 194 6.01 -1.83 0.23
CA GLU A 194 5.21 -2.35 -0.89
C GLU A 194 4.52 -1.22 -1.67
N ALA A 195 3.91 -0.26 -0.95
CA ALA A 195 3.29 0.90 -1.58
C ALA A 195 4.32 1.78 -2.30
N GLU A 196 5.50 2.03 -1.69
CA GLU A 196 6.59 2.79 -2.31
C GLU A 196 7.15 2.14 -3.57
N GLN A 197 7.29 0.82 -3.55
CA GLN A 197 7.90 0.07 -4.66
C GLN A 197 6.94 -0.16 -5.84
N LEU A 198 5.64 -0.23 -5.59
CA LEU A 198 4.67 -0.63 -6.59
C LEU A 198 3.77 0.48 -7.08
N ALA A 199 3.28 1.35 -6.18
CA ALA A 199 2.16 2.22 -6.48
C ALA A 199 2.55 3.43 -7.32
N ASP A 200 1.75 3.73 -8.35
CA ASP A 200 1.80 5.01 -9.06
C ASP A 200 1.14 6.10 -8.20
N ARG A 201 0.00 5.76 -7.59
CA ARG A 201 -0.71 6.58 -6.59
C ARG A 201 -1.18 5.73 -5.43
N LEU A 202 -1.38 6.39 -4.30
CA LEU A 202 -1.90 5.74 -3.09
C LEU A 202 -2.98 6.59 -2.41
N ALA A 203 -3.76 5.93 -1.56
CA ALA A 203 -4.56 6.57 -0.52
C ALA A 203 -4.20 5.95 0.83
N ILE A 204 -3.96 6.81 1.83
CA ILE A 204 -3.73 6.40 3.21
C ILE A 204 -5.07 6.39 3.92
N LEU A 205 -5.51 5.21 4.31
CA LEU A 205 -6.75 4.98 5.05
C LEU A 205 -6.46 4.92 6.54
N HIS A 206 -7.11 5.79 7.30
CA HIS A 206 -7.04 5.83 8.75
C HIS A 206 -8.46 5.88 9.34
N GLU A 207 -8.80 4.92 10.22
CA GLU A 207 -10.11 4.82 10.87
C GLU A 207 -11.31 4.99 9.93
N GLY A 208 -11.26 4.36 8.77
CA GLY A 208 -12.34 4.38 7.78
C GLY A 208 -12.41 5.64 6.93
N ARG A 209 -11.44 6.56 6.99
CA ARG A 209 -11.35 7.79 6.19
C ARG A 209 -10.05 7.85 5.42
N ILE A 210 -10.07 8.47 4.24
CA ILE A 210 -8.83 8.80 3.54
C ILE A 210 -8.24 10.04 4.20
N ALA A 211 -7.03 9.89 4.75
CA ALA A 211 -6.28 10.96 5.36
C ALA A 211 -5.34 11.67 4.38
N ALA A 212 -4.82 10.94 3.39
CA ALA A 212 -4.05 11.50 2.29
C ALA A 212 -4.22 10.66 1.03
N THR A 213 -4.12 11.29 -0.13
CA THR A 213 -4.11 10.60 -1.42
C THR A 213 -3.27 11.40 -2.43
N GLY A 214 -2.57 10.71 -3.32
CA GLY A 214 -1.73 11.34 -4.33
C GLY A 214 -0.75 10.36 -4.95
N ARG A 215 0.17 10.89 -5.78
CA ARG A 215 1.34 10.11 -6.20
C ARG A 215 2.22 9.84 -4.99
N VAL A 216 2.87 8.69 -4.97
CA VAL A 216 3.78 8.34 -3.86
C VAL A 216 4.83 9.45 -3.64
N ALA A 217 5.45 9.93 -4.71
CA ALA A 217 6.44 11.00 -4.63
C ALA A 217 5.88 12.31 -4.04
N ASP A 218 4.63 12.68 -4.38
CA ASP A 218 3.99 13.91 -3.88
C ASP A 218 3.66 13.80 -2.39
N VAL A 219 3.17 12.62 -1.95
CA VAL A 219 2.87 12.33 -0.55
C VAL A 219 4.16 12.35 0.29
N VAL A 220 5.24 11.77 -0.23
CA VAL A 220 6.56 11.80 0.44
C VAL A 220 7.10 13.23 0.48
N ALA A 221 7.05 13.97 -0.64
CA ALA A 221 7.57 15.34 -0.72
C ALA A 221 6.80 16.34 0.16
N SER A 222 5.57 16.00 0.59
CA SER A 222 4.82 16.83 1.54
C SER A 222 5.37 16.77 2.97
N GLN A 223 6.29 15.88 3.26
CA GLN A 223 6.90 15.72 4.57
C GLN A 223 8.33 16.30 4.60
N PRO A 224 8.72 16.96 5.71
CA PRO A 224 10.07 17.44 5.86
C PRO A 224 11.05 16.26 6.04
N SER A 225 12.23 16.39 5.48
CA SER A 225 13.36 15.51 5.80
C SER A 225 13.83 15.70 7.24
N GLN A 226 14.49 14.70 7.81
CA GLN A 226 14.93 14.71 9.21
C GLN A 226 16.43 14.53 9.35
N ILE A 227 16.98 15.27 10.33
CA ILE A 227 18.34 15.05 10.83
C ILE A 227 18.23 14.83 12.33
N SER A 228 18.70 13.69 12.82
CA SER A 228 18.72 13.41 14.26
C SER A 228 20.13 13.09 14.73
N PHE A 229 20.48 13.56 15.93
CA PHE A 229 21.79 13.30 16.55
C PHE A 229 21.70 13.47 18.07
N GLU A 230 22.72 12.94 18.76
CA GLU A 230 22.93 13.20 20.17
C GLU A 230 24.11 14.16 20.37
N LEU A 231 23.90 15.21 21.16
CA LEU A 231 24.97 16.12 21.59
C LEU A 231 25.94 15.39 22.54
N PRO A 232 27.26 15.57 22.41
CA PRO A 232 28.24 15.01 23.34
C PRO A 232 28.12 15.64 24.74
N GLU A 233 28.78 15.04 25.74
CA GLU A 233 28.81 15.60 27.10
C GLU A 233 29.45 16.99 27.14
N GLY A 234 28.81 17.91 27.88
CA GLY A 234 29.25 19.29 27.96
C GLY A 234 28.62 20.23 26.93
N TYR A 235 27.87 19.71 25.98
CA TYR A 235 27.11 20.50 25.01
C TYR A 235 25.61 20.47 25.27
N PHE A 236 24.96 21.60 25.06
CA PHE A 236 23.53 21.81 25.28
C PHE A 236 22.84 22.26 23.97
N PRO A 237 21.52 22.11 23.84
CA PRO A 237 20.80 22.59 22.67
C PRO A 237 20.99 24.07 22.32
N GLY A 238 21.29 24.90 23.33
CA GLY A 238 21.59 26.32 23.14
C GLY A 238 22.94 26.62 22.47
N ASP A 239 23.84 25.63 22.39
CA ASP A 239 25.15 25.76 21.74
C ASP A 239 25.06 25.49 20.23
N LEU A 240 23.89 25.02 19.75
CA LEU A 240 23.66 24.83 18.32
C LEU A 240 23.71 26.16 17.57
N PRO A 241 24.13 26.16 16.31
CA PRO A 241 24.08 27.33 15.48
C PRO A 241 22.62 27.77 15.24
N PRO A 242 22.37 29.02 14.85
CA PRO A 242 21.05 29.44 14.44
C PRO A 242 20.48 28.50 13.37
N LEU A 243 19.37 27.81 13.68
CA LEU A 243 18.85 26.72 12.84
C LEU A 243 18.14 27.23 11.57
N ALA A 244 17.45 28.39 11.64
CA ALA A 244 16.73 28.95 10.50
C ALA A 244 17.61 29.23 9.26
N PRO A 245 18.84 29.81 9.38
CA PRO A 245 19.73 29.99 8.23
C PRO A 245 20.22 28.68 7.62
N LEU A 246 20.14 27.57 8.37
CA LEU A 246 20.51 26.24 7.90
C LEU A 246 19.40 25.56 7.07
N GLY A 247 18.24 26.20 6.88
CA GLY A 247 17.09 25.62 6.21
C GLY A 247 16.28 24.66 7.10
N VAL A 248 16.45 24.77 8.43
CA VAL A 248 15.68 23.98 9.40
C VAL A 248 14.31 24.65 9.62
N THR A 249 13.24 23.93 9.35
CA THR A 249 11.85 24.39 9.48
C THR A 249 11.23 24.10 10.84
N GLY A 250 11.83 23.16 11.59
CA GLY A 250 11.40 22.81 12.93
C GLY A 250 12.41 21.95 13.65
N HIS A 251 12.38 21.99 14.99
CA HIS A 251 13.24 21.14 15.82
C HIS A 251 12.51 20.64 17.05
N ASP A 252 12.95 19.50 17.55
CA ASP A 252 12.54 18.91 18.82
C ASP A 252 13.77 18.46 19.59
N VAL A 253 13.75 18.64 20.90
CA VAL A 253 14.88 18.30 21.77
C VAL A 253 14.37 17.46 22.95
N GLN A 254 14.89 16.25 23.06
CA GLN A 254 14.58 15.34 24.16
C GLN A 254 15.89 14.94 24.87
N GLY A 255 16.14 15.58 25.98
CA GLY A 255 17.41 15.43 26.70
C GLY A 255 18.60 15.93 25.84
N ARG A 256 19.43 15.01 25.37
CA ARG A 256 20.59 15.30 24.49
C ARG A 256 20.33 14.97 23.03
N THR A 257 19.20 14.34 22.73
CA THR A 257 18.81 14.00 21.36
C THR A 257 18.13 15.21 20.73
N VAL A 258 18.66 15.64 19.60
CA VAL A 258 18.13 16.72 18.76
C VAL A 258 17.57 16.13 17.49
N ARG A 259 16.36 16.52 17.11
CA ARG A 259 15.73 16.20 15.85
C ARG A 259 15.42 17.48 15.10
N LEU A 260 15.95 17.62 13.91
CA LEU A 260 15.74 18.76 13.02
C LEU A 260 14.86 18.32 11.84
N ARG A 261 13.91 19.18 11.44
CA ARG A 261 13.10 19.02 10.23
C ARG A 261 13.53 20.05 9.22
N THR A 262 13.65 19.66 7.95
CA THR A 262 14.12 20.51 6.87
C THR A 262 13.55 20.10 5.52
N ASP A 263 13.25 21.08 4.68
CA ASP A 263 12.89 20.87 3.28
C ASP A 263 14.13 20.87 2.36
N GLU A 264 15.31 21.28 2.90
CA GLU A 264 16.58 21.38 2.18
C GLU A 264 17.65 20.47 2.82
N LEU A 265 17.43 19.15 2.80
CA LEU A 265 18.22 18.15 3.56
C LEU A 265 19.72 18.30 3.35
N GLN A 266 20.18 18.38 2.10
CA GLN A 266 21.61 18.49 1.79
C GLN A 266 22.22 19.77 2.38
N ARG A 267 21.53 20.90 2.25
CA ARG A 267 21.98 22.19 2.78
C ARG A 267 22.06 22.15 4.31
N ALA A 268 20.99 21.68 4.96
CA ALA A 268 20.93 21.59 6.42
C ALA A 268 21.99 20.64 6.99
N ALA A 269 22.15 19.47 6.38
CA ALA A 269 23.17 18.49 6.79
C ALA A 269 24.59 19.03 6.60
N THR A 270 24.91 19.63 5.44
CA THR A 270 26.24 20.21 5.19
C THR A 270 26.55 21.31 6.20
N ALA A 271 25.62 22.23 6.44
CA ALA A 271 25.84 23.34 7.36
C ALA A 271 26.00 22.87 8.81
N LEU A 272 25.20 21.87 9.25
CA LEU A 272 25.32 21.27 10.58
C LEU A 272 26.68 20.58 10.77
N LEU A 273 27.14 19.81 9.79
CA LEU A 273 28.42 19.10 9.84
C LEU A 273 29.60 20.07 9.82
N THR A 274 29.52 21.12 8.99
CA THR A 274 30.59 22.18 8.95
C THR A 274 30.68 22.91 10.29
N TRP A 275 29.53 23.22 10.91
CA TRP A 275 29.53 23.80 12.26
C TRP A 275 30.15 22.83 13.28
N ALA A 276 29.74 21.55 13.27
CA ALA A 276 30.26 20.56 14.21
C ALA A 276 31.78 20.39 14.09
N GLU A 277 32.30 20.36 12.88
CA GLU A 277 33.76 20.32 12.62
C GLU A 277 34.47 21.58 13.14
N GLY A 278 33.96 22.76 12.84
CA GLY A 278 34.54 24.04 13.29
C GLY A 278 34.47 24.23 14.80
N ALA A 279 33.48 23.66 15.49
CA ALA A 279 33.33 23.69 16.94
C ALA A 279 34.04 22.52 17.65
N GLY A 280 34.63 21.58 16.91
CA GLY A 280 35.26 20.38 17.46
C GLY A 280 34.25 19.42 18.12
N VAL A 281 33.00 19.44 17.68
CA VAL A 281 31.89 18.65 18.24
C VAL A 281 31.69 17.37 17.44
N ALA A 282 31.82 16.22 18.08
CA ALA A 282 31.45 14.93 17.48
C ALA A 282 29.99 14.62 17.74
N LEU A 283 29.11 14.80 16.74
CA LEU A 283 27.71 14.42 16.82
C LEU A 283 27.60 12.88 16.91
N ARG A 284 26.94 12.39 17.96
CA ARG A 284 26.76 10.95 18.17
C ARG A 284 25.45 10.51 17.55
N ARG A 285 25.39 9.26 17.08
CA ARG A 285 24.18 8.67 16.47
C ARG A 285 23.58 9.57 15.39
N LEU A 286 24.44 10.22 14.61
CA LEU A 286 23.99 11.04 13.50
C LEU A 286 23.25 10.18 12.48
N ASP A 287 22.02 10.58 12.20
CA ASP A 287 21.14 9.97 11.23
C ASP A 287 20.53 11.07 10.36
N VAL A 288 20.69 10.95 9.05
CA VAL A 288 20.23 11.92 8.05
C VAL A 288 19.32 11.19 7.09
N ARG A 289 18.03 11.49 7.14
CA ARG A 289 17.01 10.80 6.34
C ARG A 289 16.27 11.79 5.45
N ALA A 290 16.12 11.41 4.18
CA ALA A 290 15.13 12.06 3.32
C ALA A 290 13.73 11.74 3.82
N ALA A 291 12.78 12.61 3.50
CA ALA A 291 11.36 12.33 3.72
C ALA A 291 10.99 10.94 3.17
N SER A 292 10.15 10.22 3.89
CA SER A 292 9.73 8.86 3.55
C SER A 292 8.21 8.71 3.69
N LEU A 293 7.65 7.69 3.06
CA LEU A 293 6.24 7.36 3.24
C LEU A 293 5.93 6.93 4.69
N GLU A 294 6.92 6.37 5.39
CA GLU A 294 6.80 6.02 6.81
C GLU A 294 6.57 7.27 7.68
N GLU A 295 7.33 8.32 7.42
CA GLU A 295 7.17 9.59 8.15
C GLU A 295 5.83 10.24 7.83
N ALA A 296 5.43 10.25 6.56
CA ALA A 296 4.11 10.71 6.13
C ALA A 296 2.99 9.96 6.86
N PHE A 297 3.09 8.65 6.90
CA PHE A 297 2.10 7.79 7.55
C PHE A 297 2.02 8.04 9.07
N LEU A 298 3.17 8.14 9.74
CA LEU A 298 3.23 8.40 11.18
C LEU A 298 2.70 9.79 11.54
N GLN A 299 2.98 10.80 10.71
CA GLN A 299 2.47 12.15 10.94
C GLN A 299 0.94 12.20 10.79
N ILE A 300 0.40 11.61 9.72
CA ILE A 300 -1.05 11.49 9.48
C ILE A 300 -1.75 10.79 10.64
N ALA A 301 -1.16 9.71 11.16
CA ALA A 301 -1.72 8.99 12.29
C ALA A 301 -1.75 9.83 13.58
N LYS A 302 -0.73 10.68 13.80
CA LYS A 302 -0.66 11.61 14.96
C LYS A 302 -1.66 12.75 14.84
N ASP A 303 -1.77 13.37 13.66
CA ASP A 303 -2.67 14.50 13.44
C ASP A 303 -4.14 14.09 13.63
N ALA A 304 -4.50 12.91 13.14
CA ALA A 304 -5.83 12.33 13.35
C ALA A 304 -6.13 12.00 14.82
N THR A 305 -5.11 11.74 15.64
CA THR A 305 -5.26 11.50 17.09
C THR A 305 -5.45 12.82 17.84
N ASN A 306 -4.68 13.86 17.49
CA ASN A 306 -4.74 15.17 18.10
C ASN A 306 -6.07 15.89 17.83
N GLU A 307 -6.66 15.74 16.65
CA GLU A 307 -7.98 16.29 16.33
C GLU A 307 -9.08 15.74 17.25
N LYS A 308 -8.97 14.49 17.69
CA LYS A 308 -9.94 13.87 18.62
C LYS A 308 -9.82 14.40 20.05
N GLU A 309 -8.61 14.75 20.49
CA GLU A 309 -8.39 15.31 21.83
C GLU A 309 -8.86 16.76 21.93
N THR A 310 -8.83 17.51 20.82
CA THR A 310 -9.26 18.92 20.75
C THR A 310 -10.79 19.07 20.67
N VAL A 311 -11.53 18.02 20.30
CA VAL A 311 -13.01 18.01 20.16
C VAL A 311 -13.70 17.44 21.41
N ARG A 312 -12.97 17.02 22.42
CA ARG A 312 -13.48 16.60 23.74
C ARG A 312 -13.31 17.71 24.75
#